data_eb07973fdb82627b996f79f69840866b
#
_entry.id   eb07973fdb82627b996f79f69840866b
#
_cell.length_a   1.000
_cell.length_b   1.000
_cell.length_c   1.000
_cell.angle_alpha   90.00
_cell.angle_beta   90.00
_cell.angle_gamma   90.00
#
_symmetry.space_group_name_H-M   'P 1'
#
loop_
_entity.id
_entity.type
_entity.pdbx_description
1 polymer ?
#
loop_
_entity_poly.entity_id
_entity_poly.type
_entity_poly.pdbx_seq_one_letter_code
_entity_poly.pdbx_strand_id
1 'polypeptide(L)'
;MIKVGLIGYGKAGQAVAEVLKEDPRFELVWVAKRNPWPEDQPLPLGLPVFAMSQGDFGEWLDAHPVDALVDFSDADTIHLYGEEVRKRHLTLVSAVSAYSDESLAYARSLGEQARVLCSPNITLGTNFLILSARMLRGIAPIADGEILEQHFREKPEMSGTARKIAKTLDLDHDRITSLRLGGIVGLHEVIFGFPHQTVRITHESIRREAFGTGAAFALGELSKQPYGFYTFDDLLMTMIREQLTQPETRQQP
;
A
#
# COMPACT_ATOMS: atom_id res chain seq x y z
N MET A 1 18.33 9.24 -6.50
CA MET A 1 17.44 9.36 -5.33
C MET A 1 16.13 9.91 -5.87
N ILE A 2 14.99 9.26 -5.56
CA ILE A 2 13.65 9.65 -6.05
C ILE A 2 13.10 10.71 -5.10
N LYS A 3 12.71 11.87 -5.63
CA LYS A 3 12.04 12.93 -4.86
C LYS A 3 10.57 12.62 -4.66
N VAL A 4 10.11 12.65 -3.42
CA VAL A 4 8.77 12.20 -3.04
C VAL A 4 7.99 13.30 -2.33
N GLY A 5 6.74 13.51 -2.77
CA GLY A 5 5.73 14.25 -2.02
C GLY A 5 4.77 13.27 -1.32
N LEU A 6 4.48 13.50 -0.06
CA LEU A 6 3.54 12.69 0.70
C LEU A 6 2.22 13.44 0.92
N ILE A 7 1.13 12.87 0.44
CA ILE A 7 -0.23 13.39 0.64
C ILE A 7 -0.92 12.59 1.74
N GLY A 8 -1.45 13.32 2.75
CA GLY A 8 -2.05 12.70 3.93
C GLY A 8 -1.05 12.50 5.07
N TYR A 9 -1.11 13.38 6.10
CA TYR A 9 -0.22 13.36 7.27
C TYR A 9 -0.98 13.03 8.56
N GLY A 10 -1.84 12.00 8.49
CA GLY A 10 -2.46 11.36 9.65
C GLY A 10 -1.52 10.35 10.33
N LYS A 11 -2.04 9.53 11.26
CA LYS A 11 -1.22 8.54 11.99
C LYS A 11 -0.45 7.57 11.08
N ALA A 12 -1.04 7.15 9.96
CA ALA A 12 -0.35 6.30 8.99
C ALA A 12 0.67 7.10 8.17
N GLY A 13 0.28 8.29 7.66
CA GLY A 13 1.17 9.14 6.87
C GLY A 13 2.42 9.60 7.66
N GLN A 14 2.31 9.84 8.97
CA GLN A 14 3.46 10.14 9.82
C GLN A 14 4.47 8.99 9.85
N ALA A 15 4.00 7.77 10.09
CA ALA A 15 4.87 6.59 10.07
C ALA A 15 5.50 6.33 8.69
N VAL A 16 4.77 6.62 7.61
CA VAL A 16 5.29 6.55 6.23
C VAL A 16 6.36 7.61 5.99
N ALA A 17 6.15 8.84 6.45
CA ALA A 17 7.11 9.93 6.31
C ALA A 17 8.44 9.62 6.98
N GLU A 18 8.42 9.03 8.19
CA GLU A 18 9.61 8.61 8.92
C GLU A 18 10.41 7.56 8.11
N VAL A 19 9.73 6.54 7.59
CA VAL A 19 10.39 5.50 6.78
C VAL A 19 10.97 6.07 5.49
N LEU A 20 10.22 6.92 4.77
CA LEU A 20 10.71 7.51 3.52
C LEU A 20 11.89 8.44 3.74
N LYS A 21 11.93 9.15 4.88
CA LYS A 21 13.04 10.02 5.24
C LYS A 21 14.33 9.24 5.57
N GLU A 22 14.20 8.06 6.17
CA GLU A 22 15.34 7.21 6.55
C GLU A 22 15.86 6.35 5.40
N ASP A 23 15.06 6.11 4.36
CA ASP A 23 15.44 5.25 3.24
C ASP A 23 16.29 6.02 2.22
N PRO A 24 17.57 5.66 2.01
CA PRO A 24 18.49 6.39 1.14
C PRO A 24 18.11 6.41 -0.35
N ARG A 25 17.12 5.63 -0.76
CA ARG A 25 16.60 5.63 -2.14
C ARG A 25 15.74 6.86 -2.43
N PHE A 26 15.18 7.48 -1.37
CA PHE A 26 14.17 8.53 -1.46
C PHE A 26 14.63 9.83 -0.80
N GLU A 27 14.10 10.94 -1.29
CA GLU A 27 14.15 12.25 -0.69
C GLU A 27 12.71 12.72 -0.44
N LEU A 28 12.25 12.68 0.80
CA LEU A 28 10.95 13.26 1.15
C LEU A 28 11.07 14.79 1.14
N VAL A 29 10.47 15.43 0.13
CA VAL A 29 10.61 16.88 -0.12
C VAL A 29 9.61 17.71 0.66
N TRP A 30 8.36 17.24 0.75
CA TRP A 30 7.26 17.92 1.43
C TRP A 30 6.16 16.93 1.83
N VAL A 31 5.28 17.41 2.69
CA VAL A 31 4.03 16.71 3.05
C VAL A 31 2.82 17.59 2.72
N ALA A 32 1.70 16.98 2.38
CA ALA A 32 0.44 17.68 2.19
C ALA A 32 -0.64 17.13 3.13
N LYS A 33 -1.54 18.01 3.56
CA LYS A 33 -2.73 17.65 4.34
C LYS A 33 -3.92 18.52 3.90
N ARG A 34 -5.13 18.13 4.32
CA ARG A 34 -6.33 18.87 3.91
C ARG A 34 -6.28 20.33 4.35
N ASN A 35 -6.07 20.56 5.65
CA ASN A 35 -6.08 21.89 6.26
C ASN A 35 -4.65 22.41 6.46
N PRO A 36 -4.46 23.74 6.59
CA PRO A 36 -3.18 24.33 6.92
C PRO A 36 -2.52 23.74 8.16
N TRP A 37 -1.21 23.74 8.18
CA TRP A 37 -0.45 23.40 9.38
C TRP A 37 -0.59 24.52 10.40
N PRO A 38 -0.78 24.21 11.70
CA PRO A 38 -0.84 25.22 12.73
C PRO A 38 0.48 26.01 12.81
N GLU A 39 0.38 27.35 12.85
CA GLU A 39 1.58 28.24 12.88
C GLU A 39 2.40 28.10 14.16
N ASP A 40 1.77 27.69 15.26
CA ASP A 40 2.39 27.48 16.58
C ASP A 40 3.07 26.11 16.73
N GLN A 41 3.02 25.25 15.69
CA GLN A 41 3.65 23.93 15.73
C GLN A 41 4.88 23.87 14.82
N PRO A 42 5.94 23.15 15.24
CA PRO A 42 7.09 22.91 14.37
C PRO A 42 6.67 22.13 13.13
N LEU A 43 7.27 22.46 12.00
CA LEU A 43 6.99 21.75 10.75
C LEU A 43 7.30 20.24 10.87
N PRO A 44 6.47 19.38 10.27
CA PRO A 44 6.63 17.95 10.35
C PRO A 44 7.98 17.52 9.74
N LEU A 45 8.83 16.89 10.52
CA LEU A 45 10.19 16.51 10.12
C LEU A 45 11.06 17.67 9.57
N GLY A 46 10.66 18.93 9.82
CA GLY A 46 11.28 20.13 9.25
C GLY A 46 10.95 20.37 7.77
N LEU A 47 9.93 19.71 7.22
CA LEU A 47 9.56 19.77 5.82
C LEU A 47 8.48 20.82 5.54
N PRO A 48 8.45 21.42 4.34
CA PRO A 48 7.35 22.24 3.88
C PRO A 48 6.01 21.49 3.89
N VAL A 49 4.92 22.19 4.21
CA VAL A 49 3.57 21.61 4.26
C VAL A 49 2.66 22.32 3.28
N PHE A 50 2.03 21.56 2.41
CA PHE A 50 0.99 22.06 1.51
C PHE A 50 -0.41 21.81 2.11
N ALA A 51 -1.26 22.83 2.08
CA ALA A 51 -2.67 22.73 2.47
C ALA A 51 -3.53 22.50 1.23
N MET A 52 -4.04 21.28 1.05
CA MET A 52 -4.87 20.92 -0.12
C MET A 52 -6.17 21.73 -0.24
N SER A 53 -6.65 22.32 0.86
CA SER A 53 -7.82 23.21 0.86
C SER A 53 -7.51 24.64 0.44
N GLN A 54 -6.22 25.00 0.28
CA GLN A 54 -5.78 26.35 0.00
C GLN A 54 -4.62 26.32 -1.00
N GLY A 55 -4.76 27.04 -2.07
CA GLY A 55 -3.70 27.15 -3.08
C GLY A 55 -3.82 26.18 -4.26
N ASP A 56 -3.03 26.46 -5.28
CA ASP A 56 -2.94 25.65 -6.49
C ASP A 56 -1.85 24.59 -6.35
N PHE A 57 -2.22 23.33 -6.58
CA PHE A 57 -1.26 22.22 -6.41
C PHE A 57 -0.23 22.19 -7.54
N GLY A 58 -0.58 22.70 -8.74
CA GLY A 58 0.35 22.83 -9.85
C GLY A 58 1.45 23.86 -9.55
N GLU A 59 1.08 25.05 -9.03
CA GLU A 59 2.05 26.07 -8.59
C GLU A 59 2.94 25.54 -7.45
N TRP A 60 2.37 24.76 -6.53
CA TRP A 60 3.16 24.12 -5.48
C TRP A 60 4.22 23.19 -6.04
N LEU A 61 3.84 22.34 -7.01
CA LEU A 61 4.76 21.41 -7.66
C LEU A 61 5.83 22.10 -8.51
N ASP A 62 5.53 23.29 -9.06
CA ASP A 62 6.54 24.10 -9.75
C ASP A 62 7.61 24.62 -8.80
N ALA A 63 7.21 25.02 -7.58
CA ALA A 63 8.13 25.48 -6.54
C ALA A 63 8.84 24.33 -5.81
N HIS A 64 8.20 23.16 -5.71
CA HIS A 64 8.67 21.99 -4.95
C HIS A 64 8.56 20.71 -5.80
N PRO A 65 9.34 20.58 -6.87
CA PRO A 65 9.23 19.48 -7.81
C PRO A 65 9.58 18.13 -7.19
N VAL A 66 8.81 17.10 -7.57
CA VAL A 66 8.99 15.70 -7.15
C VAL A 66 8.89 14.75 -8.34
N ASP A 67 9.44 13.55 -8.19
CA ASP A 67 9.36 12.47 -9.17
C ASP A 67 8.15 11.57 -8.89
N ALA A 68 7.69 11.56 -7.65
CA ALA A 68 6.65 10.65 -7.20
C ALA A 68 5.77 11.24 -6.08
N LEU A 69 4.53 10.75 -6.02
CA LEU A 69 3.59 11.00 -4.94
C LEU A 69 3.25 9.70 -4.21
N VAL A 70 3.20 9.78 -2.89
CA VAL A 70 2.68 8.72 -2.03
C VAL A 70 1.44 9.26 -1.32
N ASP A 71 0.29 8.59 -1.47
CA ASP A 71 -1.00 9.09 -0.98
C ASP A 71 -1.59 8.19 0.12
N PHE A 72 -1.73 8.77 1.32
CA PHE A 72 -2.39 8.22 2.50
C PHE A 72 -3.53 9.11 2.99
N SER A 73 -4.18 9.82 2.08
CA SER A 73 -5.29 10.73 2.36
C SER A 73 -6.66 10.04 2.32
N ASP A 74 -7.62 10.62 1.67
CA ASP A 74 -8.97 10.09 1.46
C ASP A 74 -9.29 9.95 -0.03
N ALA A 75 -10.43 9.30 -0.30
CA ALA A 75 -10.81 8.89 -1.66
C ALA A 75 -11.03 10.05 -2.64
N ASP A 76 -11.41 11.23 -2.14
CA ASP A 76 -11.74 12.38 -3.01
C ASP A 76 -10.49 13.20 -3.35
N THR A 77 -9.43 13.06 -2.56
CA THR A 77 -8.20 13.86 -2.73
C THR A 77 -7.52 13.62 -4.09
N ILE A 78 -7.65 12.43 -4.68
CA ILE A 78 -7.06 12.13 -6.00
C ILE A 78 -7.54 13.08 -7.10
N HIS A 79 -8.75 13.60 -7.01
CA HIS A 79 -9.31 14.54 -7.98
C HIS A 79 -8.67 15.94 -7.89
N LEU A 80 -7.99 16.27 -6.78
CA LEU A 80 -7.29 17.54 -6.61
C LEU A 80 -5.89 17.53 -7.21
N TYR A 81 -5.24 16.37 -7.32
CA TYR A 81 -3.86 16.26 -7.75
C TYR A 81 -3.64 15.38 -9.00
N GLY A 82 -4.65 14.59 -9.40
CA GLY A 82 -4.49 13.58 -10.44
C GLY A 82 -4.09 14.15 -11.81
N GLU A 83 -4.62 15.31 -12.19
CA GLU A 83 -4.21 15.96 -13.44
C GLU A 83 -2.74 16.39 -13.44
N GLU A 84 -2.20 16.78 -12.30
CA GLU A 84 -0.78 17.10 -12.18
C GLU A 84 0.10 15.84 -12.24
N VAL A 85 -0.39 14.70 -11.71
CA VAL A 85 0.25 13.39 -11.90
C VAL A 85 0.37 13.06 -13.39
N ARG A 86 -0.71 13.25 -14.16
CA ARG A 86 -0.75 13.00 -15.60
C ARG A 86 0.19 13.93 -16.36
N LYS A 87 0.05 15.25 -16.16
CA LYS A 87 0.82 16.28 -16.90
C LYS A 87 2.33 16.17 -16.66
N ARG A 88 2.74 15.79 -15.46
CA ARG A 88 4.14 15.73 -15.04
C ARG A 88 4.72 14.32 -15.10
N HIS A 89 3.92 13.35 -15.56
CA HIS A 89 4.31 11.94 -15.68
C HIS A 89 4.82 11.33 -14.36
N LEU A 90 4.24 11.75 -13.22
CA LEU A 90 4.69 11.33 -11.90
C LEU A 90 4.40 9.85 -11.65
N THR A 91 5.17 9.25 -10.75
CA THR A 91 4.84 7.95 -10.19
C THR A 91 3.90 8.15 -8.98
N LEU A 92 2.74 7.49 -8.96
CA LEU A 92 1.76 7.56 -7.88
C LEU A 92 1.60 6.22 -7.18
N VAL A 93 1.84 6.19 -5.88
CA VAL A 93 1.49 5.06 -5.00
C VAL A 93 0.40 5.53 -4.04
N SER A 94 -0.83 5.06 -4.23
CA SER A 94 -1.95 5.38 -3.34
C SER A 94 -2.33 4.18 -2.46
N ALA A 95 -2.38 4.43 -1.15
CA ALA A 95 -2.83 3.49 -0.12
C ALA A 95 -4.26 3.77 0.37
N VAL A 96 -5.01 4.58 -0.35
CA VAL A 96 -6.40 4.92 -0.02
C VAL A 96 -7.26 3.66 -0.08
N SER A 97 -8.01 3.41 1.00
CA SER A 97 -8.77 2.16 1.19
C SER A 97 -10.20 2.18 0.68
N ALA A 98 -10.74 3.35 0.35
CA ALA A 98 -12.17 3.55 0.11
C ALA A 98 -12.47 4.30 -1.19
N TYR A 99 -11.72 4.05 -2.25
CA TYR A 99 -12.06 4.60 -3.57
C TYR A 99 -13.43 4.12 -4.02
N SER A 100 -14.26 5.04 -4.53
CA SER A 100 -15.43 4.69 -5.32
C SER A 100 -15.01 4.07 -6.66
N ASP A 101 -15.92 3.39 -7.34
CA ASP A 101 -15.65 2.85 -8.67
C ASP A 101 -15.24 3.97 -9.66
N GLU A 102 -15.83 5.17 -9.52
CA GLU A 102 -15.50 6.36 -10.32
C GLU A 102 -14.07 6.83 -10.05
N SER A 103 -13.70 7.02 -8.77
CA SER A 103 -12.34 7.44 -8.40
C SER A 103 -11.30 6.41 -8.79
N LEU A 104 -11.63 5.11 -8.70
CA LEU A 104 -10.74 4.04 -9.16
C LEU A 104 -10.61 4.03 -10.69
N ALA A 105 -11.69 4.28 -11.43
CA ALA A 105 -11.65 4.42 -12.89
C ALA A 105 -10.79 5.63 -13.30
N TYR A 106 -10.95 6.75 -12.59
CA TYR A 106 -10.10 7.93 -12.78
C TYR A 106 -8.63 7.62 -12.51
N ALA A 107 -8.30 6.98 -11.38
CA ALA A 107 -6.93 6.56 -11.09
C ALA A 107 -6.34 5.66 -12.19
N ARG A 108 -7.15 4.74 -12.75
CA ARG A 108 -6.74 3.90 -13.89
C ARG A 108 -6.41 4.71 -15.14
N SER A 109 -7.20 5.74 -15.44
CA SER A 109 -6.97 6.61 -16.60
C SER A 109 -5.66 7.40 -16.51
N LEU A 110 -5.19 7.71 -15.30
CA LEU A 110 -3.89 8.36 -15.10
C LEU A 110 -2.73 7.49 -15.60
N GLY A 111 -2.91 6.16 -15.56
CA GLY A 111 -1.93 5.19 -16.03
C GLY A 111 -1.55 5.31 -17.51
N GLU A 112 -2.34 6.01 -18.34
CA GLU A 112 -2.00 6.26 -19.74
C GLU A 112 -0.71 7.11 -19.89
N GLN A 113 -0.42 7.98 -18.92
CA GLN A 113 0.70 8.92 -18.98
C GLN A 113 1.54 8.96 -17.70
N ALA A 114 1.24 8.10 -16.72
CA ALA A 114 1.92 8.03 -15.44
C ALA A 114 2.07 6.57 -14.99
N ARG A 115 2.86 6.34 -13.95
CA ARG A 115 2.91 5.05 -13.26
C ARG A 115 2.02 5.13 -12.04
N VAL A 116 0.96 4.34 -11.99
CA VAL A 116 -0.05 4.44 -10.93
C VAL A 116 -0.24 3.08 -10.27
N LEU A 117 -0.13 3.06 -8.96
CA LEU A 117 -0.50 1.91 -8.13
C LEU A 117 -1.51 2.36 -7.09
N CYS A 118 -2.65 1.68 -7.03
CA CYS A 118 -3.64 1.86 -5.97
C CYS A 118 -3.81 0.53 -5.21
N SER A 119 -3.51 0.55 -3.92
CA SER A 119 -3.68 -0.63 -3.06
C SER A 119 -4.13 -0.26 -1.66
N PRO A 120 -5.34 -0.67 -1.24
CA PRO A 120 -5.80 -0.45 0.13
C PRO A 120 -4.98 -1.23 1.17
N ASN A 121 -4.27 -2.28 0.74
CA ASN A 121 -3.31 -3.01 1.55
C ASN A 121 -1.92 -2.70 1.02
N ILE A 122 -1.22 -1.77 1.66
CA ILE A 122 0.09 -1.33 1.17
C ILE A 122 1.27 -2.14 1.72
N THR A 123 1.11 -2.92 2.79
CA THR A 123 2.22 -3.68 3.37
C THR A 123 2.61 -4.85 2.48
N LEU A 124 3.91 -5.01 2.25
CA LEU A 124 4.47 -6.09 1.44
C LEU A 124 4.03 -7.47 1.96
N GLY A 125 4.15 -7.70 3.27
CA GLY A 125 3.84 -8.99 3.88
C GLY A 125 2.37 -9.40 3.74
N THR A 126 1.42 -8.45 3.88
CA THR A 126 -0.02 -8.73 3.65
C THR A 126 -0.29 -9.14 2.20
N ASN A 127 0.31 -8.43 1.24
CA ASN A 127 0.11 -8.76 -0.18
C ASN A 127 0.77 -10.10 -0.54
N PHE A 128 1.95 -10.39 0.03
CA PHE A 128 2.59 -11.70 -0.14
C PHE A 128 1.74 -12.82 0.48
N LEU A 129 1.14 -12.62 1.67
CA LEU A 129 0.21 -13.58 2.27
C LEU A 129 -0.97 -13.85 1.33
N ILE A 130 -1.62 -12.79 0.80
CA ILE A 130 -2.77 -12.93 -0.10
C ILE A 130 -2.37 -13.72 -1.37
N LEU A 131 -1.24 -13.38 -1.97
CA LEU A 131 -0.73 -14.03 -3.17
C LEU A 131 -0.42 -15.51 -2.91
N SER A 132 0.30 -15.82 -1.84
CA SER A 132 0.67 -17.19 -1.46
C SER A 132 -0.55 -18.05 -1.15
N ALA A 133 -1.52 -17.49 -0.43
CA ALA A 133 -2.78 -18.18 -0.14
C ALA A 133 -3.58 -18.48 -1.43
N ARG A 134 -3.65 -17.51 -2.37
CA ARG A 134 -4.28 -17.70 -3.67
C ARG A 134 -3.57 -18.79 -4.49
N MET A 135 -2.24 -18.80 -4.50
CA MET A 135 -1.46 -19.85 -5.18
C MET A 135 -1.75 -21.23 -4.60
N LEU A 136 -1.77 -21.35 -3.27
CA LEU A 136 -2.07 -22.64 -2.61
C LEU A 136 -3.51 -23.07 -2.88
N ARG A 137 -4.49 -22.17 -2.84
CA ARG A 137 -5.88 -22.47 -3.22
C ARG A 137 -5.99 -22.99 -4.65
N GLY A 138 -5.24 -22.39 -5.59
CA GLY A 138 -5.22 -22.83 -7.00
C GLY A 138 -4.61 -24.23 -7.19
N ILE A 139 -3.58 -24.57 -6.42
CA ILE A 139 -2.92 -25.89 -6.45
C ILE A 139 -3.77 -26.95 -5.76
N ALA A 140 -4.42 -26.59 -4.64
CA ALA A 140 -5.16 -27.52 -3.79
C ALA A 140 -6.58 -26.98 -3.48
N PRO A 141 -7.48 -26.97 -4.47
CA PRO A 141 -8.83 -26.43 -4.30
C PRO A 141 -9.70 -27.24 -3.32
N ILE A 142 -9.30 -28.48 -3.04
CA ILE A 142 -10.00 -29.38 -2.09
C ILE A 142 -9.69 -29.10 -0.61
N ALA A 143 -8.71 -28.25 -0.31
CA ALA A 143 -8.37 -27.94 1.09
C ALA A 143 -9.46 -27.07 1.73
N ASP A 144 -9.82 -27.39 2.99
CA ASP A 144 -10.62 -26.48 3.79
C ASP A 144 -9.85 -25.19 4.04
N GLY A 145 -10.54 -24.05 4.08
CA GLY A 145 -9.93 -22.76 4.30
C GLY A 145 -10.59 -22.00 5.45
N GLU A 146 -9.78 -21.39 6.30
CA GLU A 146 -10.23 -20.53 7.40
C GLU A 146 -9.31 -19.31 7.48
N ILE A 147 -9.85 -18.16 7.89
CA ILE A 147 -9.12 -16.91 8.06
C ILE A 147 -9.24 -16.49 9.52
N LEU A 148 -8.11 -16.26 10.19
CA LEU A 148 -8.06 -15.66 11.51
C LEU A 148 -7.49 -14.24 11.39
N GLU A 149 -8.20 -13.25 11.96
CA GLU A 149 -7.68 -11.88 12.05
C GLU A 149 -7.69 -11.40 13.49
N GLN A 150 -6.64 -10.68 13.88
CA GLN A 150 -6.49 -10.12 15.22
C GLN A 150 -6.16 -8.64 15.12
N HIS A 151 -6.87 -7.81 15.88
CA HIS A 151 -6.63 -6.37 15.96
C HIS A 151 -6.82 -5.87 17.38
N PHE A 152 -6.48 -4.61 17.60
CA PHE A 152 -6.65 -3.92 18.87
C PHE A 152 -8.13 -3.93 19.33
N ARG A 153 -8.30 -3.88 20.65
CA ARG A 153 -9.59 -4.09 21.31
C ARG A 153 -10.72 -3.22 20.77
N GLU A 154 -10.43 -1.95 20.47
CA GLU A 154 -11.41 -0.94 20.09
C GLU A 154 -11.74 -0.94 18.60
N LYS A 155 -11.14 -1.82 17.79
CA LYS A 155 -11.49 -1.91 16.36
C LYS A 155 -12.92 -2.41 16.20
N PRO A 156 -13.85 -1.57 15.67
CA PRO A 156 -15.27 -1.90 15.69
C PRO A 156 -15.66 -2.99 14.70
N GLU A 157 -15.00 -3.02 13.54
CA GLU A 157 -15.41 -3.88 12.42
C GLU A 157 -14.38 -4.95 12.08
N MET A 158 -14.87 -6.01 11.42
CA MET A 158 -14.05 -7.00 10.75
C MET A 158 -13.05 -6.33 9.79
N SER A 159 -11.82 -6.83 9.78
CA SER A 159 -10.76 -6.32 8.93
C SER A 159 -11.14 -6.31 7.44
N GLY A 160 -10.96 -5.16 6.77
CA GLY A 160 -11.08 -5.07 5.31
C GLY A 160 -10.10 -6.00 4.58
N THR A 161 -8.91 -6.20 5.16
CA THR A 161 -7.92 -7.16 4.65
C THR A 161 -8.44 -8.59 4.73
N ALA A 162 -9.06 -8.99 5.85
CA ALA A 162 -9.64 -10.34 5.98
C ALA A 162 -10.77 -10.57 4.96
N ARG A 163 -11.63 -9.57 4.73
CA ARG A 163 -12.66 -9.63 3.68
C ARG A 163 -12.04 -9.77 2.28
N LYS A 164 -10.95 -9.04 2.00
CA LYS A 164 -10.21 -9.17 0.74
C LYS A 164 -9.61 -10.56 0.57
N ILE A 165 -9.03 -11.12 1.61
CA ILE A 165 -8.51 -12.50 1.61
C ILE A 165 -9.63 -13.48 1.31
N ALA A 166 -10.77 -13.42 2.02
CA ALA A 166 -11.92 -14.29 1.82
C ALA A 166 -12.41 -14.23 0.37
N LYS A 167 -12.63 -13.01 -0.17
CA LYS A 167 -13.00 -12.80 -1.56
C LYS A 167 -12.00 -13.39 -2.54
N THR A 168 -10.71 -13.28 -2.27
CA THR A 168 -9.63 -13.79 -3.14
C THR A 168 -9.59 -15.32 -3.16
N LEU A 169 -9.98 -15.96 -2.05
CA LEU A 169 -9.96 -17.42 -1.87
C LEU A 169 -11.32 -18.07 -2.15
N ASP A 170 -12.33 -17.28 -2.53
CA ASP A 170 -13.72 -17.73 -2.71
C ASP A 170 -14.26 -18.40 -1.44
N LEU A 171 -14.07 -17.71 -0.31
CA LEU A 171 -14.55 -18.12 1.00
C LEU A 171 -15.67 -17.20 1.48
N ASP A 172 -16.68 -17.78 2.13
CA ASP A 172 -17.73 -17.02 2.78
C ASP A 172 -17.22 -16.25 4.00
N HIS A 173 -17.92 -15.19 4.40
CA HIS A 173 -17.50 -14.37 5.55
C HIS A 173 -17.60 -15.11 6.90
N ASP A 174 -18.36 -16.19 7.00
CA ASP A 174 -18.43 -17.06 8.17
C ASP A 174 -17.12 -17.86 8.40
N ARG A 175 -16.26 -17.93 7.38
CA ARG A 175 -14.90 -18.44 7.44
C ARG A 175 -13.87 -17.44 7.94
N ILE A 176 -14.32 -16.31 8.51
CA ILE A 176 -13.44 -15.30 9.12
C ILE A 176 -13.66 -15.26 10.62
N THR A 177 -12.68 -15.67 11.38
CA THR A 177 -12.65 -15.53 12.84
C THR A 177 -11.93 -14.25 13.22
N SER A 178 -12.62 -13.35 13.94
CA SER A 178 -12.08 -12.06 14.37
C SER A 178 -11.78 -12.05 15.86
N LEU A 179 -10.57 -11.70 16.25
CA LEU A 179 -10.18 -11.49 17.65
C LEU A 179 -9.83 -10.02 17.91
N ARG A 180 -10.21 -9.53 19.10
CA ARG A 180 -9.96 -8.16 19.58
C ARG A 180 -9.17 -8.22 20.88
N LEU A 181 -7.86 -7.95 20.81
CA LEU A 181 -6.93 -8.18 21.91
C LEU A 181 -5.92 -7.02 22.01
N GLY A 182 -5.83 -6.43 23.19
CA GLY A 182 -4.76 -5.46 23.53
C GLY A 182 -4.56 -4.37 22.49
N GLY A 183 -3.31 -4.16 22.09
CA GLY A 183 -2.88 -3.17 21.12
C GLY A 183 -2.39 -3.74 19.79
N ILE A 184 -2.79 -4.94 19.41
CA ILE A 184 -2.39 -5.60 18.15
C ILE A 184 -2.72 -4.71 16.97
N VAL A 185 -1.72 -4.35 16.18
CA VAL A 185 -1.88 -3.46 15.02
C VAL A 185 -2.68 -4.16 13.92
N GLY A 186 -2.35 -5.40 13.62
CA GLY A 186 -3.07 -6.25 12.68
C GLY A 186 -2.32 -7.53 12.36
N LEU A 187 -2.95 -8.67 12.68
CA LEU A 187 -2.49 -10.00 12.29
C LEU A 187 -3.54 -10.63 11.39
N HIS A 188 -3.08 -11.29 10.35
CA HIS A 188 -3.92 -12.10 9.46
C HIS A 188 -3.25 -13.45 9.25
N GLU A 189 -3.99 -14.52 9.44
CA GLU A 189 -3.56 -15.89 9.19
C GLU A 189 -4.57 -16.57 8.27
N VAL A 190 -4.08 -17.27 7.25
CA VAL A 190 -4.88 -18.17 6.42
C VAL A 190 -4.47 -19.59 6.76
N ILE A 191 -5.45 -20.41 7.11
CA ILE A 191 -5.27 -21.80 7.50
C ILE A 191 -5.89 -22.68 6.44
N PHE A 192 -5.10 -23.58 5.86
CA PHE A 192 -5.57 -24.62 4.95
C PHE A 192 -5.50 -25.98 5.64
N GLY A 193 -6.65 -26.64 5.77
CA GLY A 193 -6.76 -27.99 6.32
C GLY A 193 -6.76 -29.05 5.22
N PHE A 194 -5.91 -30.03 5.38
CA PHE A 194 -5.84 -31.23 4.52
C PHE A 194 -5.96 -32.48 5.37
N PRO A 195 -6.27 -33.65 4.80
CA PRO A 195 -6.12 -34.89 5.53
C PRO A 195 -4.69 -35.03 6.08
N HIS A 196 -4.57 -35.18 7.42
CA HIS A 196 -3.32 -35.37 8.15
C HIS A 196 -2.29 -34.23 8.14
N GLN A 197 -2.63 -33.05 7.60
CA GLN A 197 -1.72 -31.88 7.64
C GLN A 197 -2.47 -30.55 7.57
N THR A 198 -1.79 -29.49 7.99
CA THR A 198 -2.29 -28.13 7.92
C THR A 198 -1.20 -27.22 7.37
N VAL A 199 -1.57 -26.26 6.52
CA VAL A 199 -0.68 -25.16 6.12
C VAL A 199 -1.22 -23.87 6.71
N ARG A 200 -0.34 -23.09 7.33
CA ARG A 200 -0.65 -21.76 7.88
C ARG A 200 0.24 -20.73 7.25
N ILE A 201 -0.36 -19.65 6.77
CA ILE A 201 0.34 -18.50 6.23
C ILE A 201 -0.06 -17.30 7.07
N THR A 202 0.90 -16.72 7.80
CA THR A 202 0.64 -15.68 8.78
C THR A 202 1.43 -14.42 8.44
N HIS A 203 0.81 -13.28 8.60
CA HIS A 203 1.43 -11.95 8.55
C HIS A 203 0.96 -11.12 9.74
N GLU A 204 1.89 -10.43 10.39
CA GLU A 204 1.61 -9.49 11.47
C GLU A 204 2.28 -8.14 11.19
N SER A 205 1.51 -7.07 11.25
CA SER A 205 2.03 -5.70 11.30
C SER A 205 2.37 -5.34 12.74
N ILE A 206 3.65 -5.33 13.07
CA ILE A 206 4.12 -5.05 14.45
C ILE A 206 3.97 -3.57 14.78
N ARG A 207 4.21 -2.70 13.79
CA ARG A 207 4.13 -1.23 13.88
C ARG A 207 3.54 -0.64 12.62
N ARG A 208 3.09 0.63 12.70
CA ARG A 208 2.55 1.37 11.54
C ARG A 208 3.58 1.68 10.47
N GLU A 209 4.87 1.69 10.82
CA GLU A 209 5.99 1.83 9.88
C GLU A 209 6.01 0.72 8.80
N ALA A 210 5.33 -0.40 9.04
CA ALA A 210 5.06 -1.42 8.02
C ALA A 210 4.34 -0.86 6.78
N PHE A 211 3.52 0.19 6.92
CA PHE A 211 2.91 0.89 5.79
C PHE A 211 3.96 1.67 5.01
N GLY A 212 4.92 2.30 5.70
CA GLY A 212 6.03 3.03 5.09
C GLY A 212 6.95 2.11 4.31
N THR A 213 7.35 0.97 4.89
CA THR A 213 8.19 -0.01 4.19
C THR A 213 7.49 -0.59 2.96
N GLY A 214 6.17 -0.80 3.03
CA GLY A 214 5.38 -1.25 1.89
C GLY A 214 5.24 -0.19 0.80
N ALA A 215 5.04 1.09 1.17
CA ALA A 215 5.01 2.21 0.23
C ALA A 215 6.38 2.40 -0.45
N ALA A 216 7.47 2.34 0.31
CA ALA A 216 8.83 2.42 -0.20
C ALA A 216 9.15 1.27 -1.18
N PHE A 217 8.73 0.04 -0.86
CA PHE A 217 8.83 -1.10 -1.75
C PHE A 217 8.04 -0.85 -3.06
N ALA A 218 6.76 -0.52 -2.94
CA ALA A 218 5.89 -0.30 -4.09
C ALA A 218 6.44 0.83 -4.99
N LEU A 219 6.89 1.94 -4.40
CA LEU A 219 7.46 3.06 -5.13
C LEU A 219 8.74 2.67 -5.88
N GLY A 220 9.65 1.94 -5.22
CA GLY A 220 10.90 1.48 -5.81
C GLY A 220 10.68 0.55 -6.99
N GLU A 221 9.72 -0.39 -6.91
CA GLU A 221 9.43 -1.32 -7.99
C GLU A 221 8.60 -0.69 -9.10
N LEU A 222 7.60 0.16 -8.75
CA LEU A 222 6.77 0.86 -9.72
C LEU A 222 7.58 1.81 -10.59
N SER A 223 8.61 2.47 -10.03
CA SER A 223 9.48 3.40 -10.77
C SER A 223 10.24 2.74 -11.93
N LYS A 224 10.39 1.43 -11.91
CA LYS A 224 11.07 0.63 -12.96
C LYS A 224 10.12 0.22 -14.09
N GLN A 225 8.81 0.35 -13.87
CA GLN A 225 7.80 -0.11 -14.82
C GLN A 225 7.53 0.94 -15.91
N PRO A 226 7.02 0.56 -17.08
CA PRO A 226 6.45 1.51 -18.04
C PRO A 226 5.25 2.25 -17.44
N TYR A 227 4.73 3.27 -18.13
CA TYR A 227 3.48 3.90 -17.75
C TYR A 227 2.36 2.86 -17.75
N GLY A 228 1.49 2.93 -16.77
CA GLY A 228 0.41 1.97 -16.59
C GLY A 228 -0.24 2.06 -15.22
N PHE A 229 -1.37 1.39 -15.09
CA PHE A 229 -2.02 1.15 -13.79
C PHE A 229 -1.66 -0.24 -13.30
N TYR A 230 -1.15 -0.32 -12.09
CA TYR A 230 -0.64 -1.55 -11.48
C TYR A 230 -1.37 -1.85 -10.17
N THR A 231 -1.49 -3.12 -9.87
CA THR A 231 -1.83 -3.62 -8.54
C THR A 231 -0.56 -4.08 -7.82
N PHE A 232 -0.65 -4.28 -6.52
CA PHE A 232 0.47 -4.86 -5.76
C PHE A 232 0.79 -6.29 -6.24
N ASP A 233 -0.24 -7.04 -6.65
CA ASP A 233 -0.09 -8.38 -7.23
C ASP A 233 0.74 -8.36 -8.52
N ASP A 234 0.54 -7.35 -9.38
CA ASP A 234 1.30 -7.23 -10.64
C ASP A 234 2.80 -7.07 -10.36
N LEU A 235 3.17 -6.24 -9.37
CA LEU A 235 4.56 -6.06 -8.98
C LEU A 235 5.15 -7.36 -8.41
N LEU A 236 4.45 -8.02 -7.49
CA LEU A 236 4.92 -9.28 -6.90
C LEU A 236 5.04 -10.39 -7.94
N MET A 237 4.07 -10.54 -8.83
CA MET A 237 4.12 -11.56 -9.88
C MET A 237 5.24 -11.32 -10.88
N THR A 238 5.55 -10.08 -11.20
CA THR A 238 6.70 -9.72 -12.04
C THR A 238 8.00 -10.18 -11.38
N MET A 239 8.20 -9.84 -10.10
CA MET A 239 9.40 -10.22 -9.35
C MET A 239 9.54 -11.74 -9.20
N ILE A 240 8.44 -12.46 -8.92
CA ILE A 240 8.47 -13.92 -8.81
C ILE A 240 8.86 -14.55 -10.16
N ARG A 241 8.31 -14.07 -11.27
CA ARG A 241 8.68 -14.56 -12.61
C ARG A 241 10.16 -14.33 -12.91
N GLU A 242 10.68 -13.15 -12.59
CA GLU A 242 12.09 -12.82 -12.75
C GLU A 242 12.98 -13.76 -11.93
N GLN A 243 12.63 -14.03 -10.68
CA GLN A 243 13.40 -14.97 -9.83
C GLN A 243 13.37 -16.42 -10.35
N LEU A 244 12.21 -16.88 -10.83
CA LEU A 244 12.08 -18.23 -11.37
C LEU A 244 12.78 -18.43 -12.72
N THR A 245 13.00 -17.34 -13.46
CA THR A 245 13.67 -17.37 -14.77
C THR A 245 15.19 -17.09 -14.66
N GLN A 246 15.68 -16.61 -13.54
CA GLN A 246 17.12 -16.47 -13.31
C GLN A 246 17.76 -17.88 -13.18
N PRO A 247 18.82 -18.18 -13.92
CA PRO A 247 19.55 -19.43 -13.75
C PRO A 247 20.04 -19.51 -12.30
N GLU A 248 19.81 -20.65 -11.63
CA GLU A 248 20.35 -20.91 -10.29
C GLU A 248 21.85 -20.63 -10.30
N THR A 249 22.25 -19.53 -9.69
CA THR A 249 23.66 -19.30 -9.36
C THR A 249 23.97 -20.33 -8.27
N ARG A 250 24.43 -21.54 -8.69
CA ARG A 250 24.93 -22.54 -7.75
C ARG A 250 26.03 -21.88 -6.94
N GLN A 251 25.71 -21.51 -5.72
CA GLN A 251 26.73 -21.30 -4.71
C GLN A 251 27.38 -22.67 -4.53
N GLN A 252 28.61 -22.79 -5.05
CA GLN A 252 29.45 -23.94 -4.74
C GLN A 252 29.71 -23.96 -3.24
N PRO A 253 29.63 -25.13 -2.59
CA PRO A 253 29.83 -25.31 -1.16
C PRO A 253 31.19 -24.86 -0.66
#